data_337010b7f72a7b32e0ee3e0111cea9f2
#
_entry.id   337010b7f72a7b32e0ee3e0111cea9f2
#
_cell.length_a   1.000
_cell.length_b   1.000
_cell.length_c   1.000
_cell.angle_alpha   90.00
_cell.angle_beta   90.00
_cell.angle_gamma   90.00
#
_symmetry.space_group_name_H-M   'P 1'
#
loop_
_entity.id
_entity.type
_entity.pdbx_description
1 polymer ?
#
loop_
_entity_poly.entity_id
_entity_poly.type
_entity_poly.pdbx_seq_one_letter_code
_entity_poly.pdbx_strand_id
1 'polypeptide(L)'
;MPVHIHCYRSDDMARMIDLSHEFGFRISAFHHASEAYKIAPLLASEGICVAGWPDWWGFKPEAEDSIRENIAFVDAAGGCAMVHSDIPILGEHLNLEAAKAMAAGRRAGLSIPQERAIRWLTANPAKAIALDDRIGRLAPGYNADVVLWSGDPFSVYSKPEKVFVDGALLFDASAPRRPSDFELGRSITSSRP
;
A
#
# COMPACT_ATOMS: atom_id res chain seq x y z
N MET A 1 -0.90 3.24 20.95
CA MET A 1 -1.17 4.05 19.74
C MET A 1 -0.07 3.70 18.72
N PRO A 2 -0.40 3.35 17.48
CA PRO A 2 0.60 3.14 16.43
C PRO A 2 1.34 4.45 16.11
N VAL A 3 2.66 4.39 16.01
CA VAL A 3 3.51 5.52 15.62
C VAL A 3 4.02 5.26 14.21
N HIS A 4 3.76 6.21 13.32
CA HIS A 4 4.21 6.19 11.93
C HIS A 4 5.23 7.30 11.73
N ILE A 5 6.35 7.00 11.11
CA ILE A 5 7.47 7.93 10.94
C ILE A 5 7.81 8.05 9.46
N HIS A 6 7.88 9.28 8.95
CA HIS A 6 8.40 9.55 7.62
C HIS A 6 9.92 9.56 7.67
N CYS A 7 10.57 8.63 6.98
CA CYS A 7 12.01 8.43 7.01
C CYS A 7 12.46 7.81 5.69
N TYR A 8 13.58 8.26 5.14
CA TYR A 8 14.09 7.79 3.85
C TYR A 8 15.28 6.86 4.00
N ARG A 9 16.24 7.26 4.83
CA ARG A 9 17.56 6.66 4.95
C ARG A 9 17.57 5.51 5.96
N SER A 10 18.38 4.51 5.68
CA SER A 10 18.52 3.32 6.55
C SER A 10 19.13 3.64 7.91
N ASP A 11 20.11 4.57 7.95
CA ASP A 11 20.74 5.00 9.18
C ASP A 11 19.80 5.78 10.10
N ASP A 12 18.93 6.63 9.53
CA ASP A 12 17.92 7.34 10.29
C ASP A 12 16.83 6.39 10.82
N MET A 13 16.39 5.42 10.01
CA MET A 13 15.45 4.38 10.47
C MET A 13 16.04 3.58 11.64
N ALA A 14 17.31 3.17 11.55
CA ALA A 14 17.97 2.44 12.63
C ALA A 14 18.06 3.27 13.92
N ARG A 15 18.42 4.57 13.82
CA ARG A 15 18.43 5.49 14.97
C ARG A 15 17.05 5.67 15.60
N MET A 16 16.00 5.76 14.77
CA MET A 16 14.64 5.87 15.29
C MET A 16 14.20 4.60 16.02
N ILE A 17 14.68 3.43 15.60
CA ILE A 17 14.46 2.16 16.32
C ILE A 17 15.15 2.22 17.69
N ASP A 18 16.43 2.63 17.75
CA ASP A 18 17.15 2.78 19.02
C ASP A 18 16.43 3.76 19.97
N LEU A 19 15.98 4.91 19.46
CA LEU A 19 15.21 5.88 20.23
C LEU A 19 13.86 5.29 20.70
N SER A 20 13.22 4.48 19.89
CA SER A 20 11.96 3.85 20.29
C SER A 20 12.15 2.89 21.47
N HIS A 21 13.27 2.18 21.51
CA HIS A 21 13.64 1.32 22.65
C HIS A 21 13.99 2.14 23.90
N GLU A 22 14.78 3.23 23.74
CA GLU A 22 15.19 4.10 24.83
C GLU A 22 13.98 4.77 25.50
N PHE A 23 13.04 5.26 24.71
CA PHE A 23 11.88 6.02 25.20
C PHE A 23 10.60 5.16 25.37
N GLY A 24 10.65 3.88 25.10
CA GLY A 24 9.56 2.93 25.36
C GLY A 24 8.34 3.11 24.49
N PHE A 25 8.49 3.58 23.24
CA PHE A 25 7.39 3.61 22.28
C PHE A 25 7.61 2.59 21.15
N ARG A 26 6.53 2.22 20.46
CA ARG A 26 6.59 1.27 19.35
C ARG A 26 6.33 1.95 18.02
N ILE A 27 7.28 1.78 17.09
CA ILE A 27 7.10 2.19 15.70
C ILE A 27 6.26 1.13 14.99
N SER A 28 5.17 1.55 14.36
CA SER A 28 4.30 0.67 13.57
C SER A 28 4.73 0.61 12.10
N ALA A 29 5.10 1.76 11.53
CA ALA A 29 5.55 1.83 10.15
C ALA A 29 6.51 2.99 9.89
N PHE A 30 7.45 2.76 8.97
CA PHE A 30 8.18 3.80 8.27
C PHE A 30 7.52 4.07 6.91
N HIS A 31 7.35 5.36 6.59
CA HIS A 31 6.86 5.82 5.30
C HIS A 31 8.01 6.29 4.42
N HIS A 32 7.83 6.14 3.12
CA HIS A 32 8.85 6.31 2.08
C HIS A 32 9.93 5.24 2.19
N ALA A 33 10.69 5.24 3.26
CA ALA A 33 11.64 4.19 3.63
C ALA A 33 12.44 3.68 2.42
N SER A 34 12.96 4.62 1.62
CA SER A 34 13.60 4.35 0.32
C SER A 34 14.77 3.38 0.41
N GLU A 35 15.44 3.35 1.56
CA GLU A 35 16.57 2.48 1.83
C GLU A 35 16.24 1.30 2.77
N ALA A 36 14.96 0.98 2.95
CA ALA A 36 14.54 -0.11 3.85
C ALA A 36 15.16 -1.46 3.47
N TYR A 37 15.41 -1.69 2.17
CA TYR A 37 16.08 -2.90 1.70
C TYR A 37 17.46 -3.15 2.33
N LYS A 38 18.19 -2.08 2.72
CA LYS A 38 19.50 -2.17 3.35
C LYS A 38 19.43 -2.76 4.77
N ILE A 39 18.31 -2.57 5.46
CA ILE A 39 18.07 -3.01 6.85
C ILE A 39 16.79 -3.87 6.96
N ALA A 40 16.36 -4.49 5.89
CA ALA A 40 15.14 -5.27 5.85
C ALA A 40 15.05 -6.37 6.94
N PRO A 41 16.14 -7.12 7.27
CA PRO A 41 16.10 -8.08 8.38
C PRO A 41 15.85 -7.42 9.75
N LEU A 42 16.41 -6.24 10.00
CA LEU A 42 16.17 -5.48 11.24
C LEU A 42 14.71 -5.06 11.33
N LEU A 43 14.16 -4.48 10.26
CA LEU A 43 12.75 -4.07 10.21
C LEU A 43 11.80 -5.25 10.42
N ALA A 44 12.15 -6.41 9.86
CA ALA A 44 11.39 -7.65 10.04
C ALA A 44 11.43 -8.14 11.50
N SER A 45 12.61 -8.13 12.15
CA SER A 45 12.75 -8.55 13.55
C SER A 45 12.03 -7.64 14.53
N GLU A 46 11.98 -6.33 14.26
CA GLU A 46 11.25 -5.33 15.04
C GLU A 46 9.73 -5.34 14.75
N GLY A 47 9.30 -6.08 13.72
CA GLY A 47 7.90 -6.15 13.31
C GLY A 47 7.35 -4.83 12.73
N ILE A 48 8.25 -3.96 12.26
CA ILE A 48 7.92 -2.64 11.70
C ILE A 48 7.51 -2.80 10.23
N CYS A 49 6.41 -2.17 9.86
CA CYS A 49 5.95 -2.14 8.48
C CYS A 49 6.68 -1.05 7.67
N VAL A 50 6.78 -1.26 6.37
CA VAL A 50 7.40 -0.34 5.41
C VAL A 50 6.39 0.03 4.34
N ALA A 51 6.01 1.30 4.28
CA ALA A 51 5.16 1.86 3.23
C ALA A 51 6.05 2.56 2.19
N GLY A 52 6.36 1.86 1.09
CA GLY A 52 7.32 2.30 0.10
C GLY A 52 6.71 2.56 -1.28
N TRP A 53 7.44 3.30 -2.10
CA TRP A 53 7.14 3.48 -3.52
C TRP A 53 7.79 2.38 -4.37
N PRO A 54 7.15 1.95 -5.45
CA PRO A 54 7.72 0.92 -6.32
C PRO A 54 8.79 1.44 -7.29
N ASP A 55 8.77 2.76 -7.64
CA ASP A 55 9.66 3.30 -8.66
C ASP A 55 9.97 4.80 -8.53
N TRP A 56 9.73 5.37 -7.36
CA TRP A 56 10.10 6.76 -7.08
C TRP A 56 11.49 6.82 -6.47
N TRP A 57 12.48 7.31 -7.25
CA TRP A 57 13.84 7.53 -6.79
C TRP A 57 14.43 8.81 -7.39
N GLY A 58 15.50 9.33 -6.77
CA GLY A 58 16.29 10.43 -7.32
C GLY A 58 15.59 11.76 -7.45
N PHE A 59 14.35 11.92 -6.97
CA PHE A 59 13.64 13.21 -7.03
C PHE A 59 14.09 14.19 -5.94
N LYS A 60 14.84 13.71 -4.96
CA LYS A 60 15.54 14.48 -3.94
C LYS A 60 16.70 13.66 -3.36
N PRO A 61 17.71 14.32 -2.73
CA PRO A 61 18.92 13.63 -2.24
C PRO A 61 18.65 12.45 -1.33
N GLU A 62 17.64 12.54 -0.43
CA GLU A 62 17.30 11.48 0.51
C GLU A 62 16.71 10.24 -0.18
N ALA A 63 16.29 10.35 -1.42
CA ALA A 63 15.73 9.27 -2.21
C ALA A 63 16.68 8.77 -3.31
N GLU A 64 17.95 9.19 -3.32
CA GLU A 64 18.92 8.84 -4.37
C GLU A 64 19.21 7.34 -4.40
N ASP A 65 19.35 6.71 -3.23
CA ASP A 65 19.64 5.28 -3.08
C ASP A 65 18.39 4.38 -3.15
N SER A 66 17.25 4.91 -3.56
CA SER A 66 16.04 4.11 -3.75
C SER A 66 16.23 3.10 -4.87
N ILE A 67 15.67 1.90 -4.70
CA ILE A 67 15.65 0.86 -5.72
C ILE A 67 14.22 0.36 -5.95
N ARG A 68 13.93 -0.13 -7.14
CA ARG A 68 12.59 -0.65 -7.49
C ARG A 68 12.23 -1.93 -6.72
N GLU A 69 13.23 -2.66 -6.29
CA GLU A 69 13.13 -3.92 -5.58
C GLU A 69 12.89 -3.74 -4.07
N ASN A 70 12.93 -2.51 -3.53
CA ASN A 70 12.88 -2.21 -2.11
C ASN A 70 11.73 -2.95 -1.39
N ILE A 71 10.49 -2.79 -1.86
CA ILE A 71 9.30 -3.45 -1.30
C ILE A 71 9.44 -4.98 -1.32
N ALA A 72 9.92 -5.51 -2.45
CA ALA A 72 10.11 -6.94 -2.64
C ALA A 72 11.20 -7.52 -1.72
N PHE A 73 12.28 -6.79 -1.48
CA PHE A 73 13.34 -7.22 -0.57
C PHE A 73 12.91 -7.16 0.90
N VAL A 74 12.14 -6.15 1.30
CA VAL A 74 11.54 -6.10 2.64
C VAL A 74 10.62 -7.29 2.86
N ASP A 75 9.78 -7.59 1.88
CA ASP A 75 8.87 -8.74 1.94
C ASP A 75 9.64 -10.08 1.95
N ALA A 76 10.69 -10.22 1.14
CA ALA A 76 11.53 -11.42 1.10
C ALA A 76 12.28 -11.67 2.42
N ALA A 77 12.63 -10.63 3.15
CA ALA A 77 13.21 -10.71 4.50
C ALA A 77 12.17 -11.09 5.59
N GLY A 78 10.92 -11.35 5.22
CA GLY A 78 9.83 -11.63 6.16
C GLY A 78 9.21 -10.38 6.78
N GLY A 79 9.55 -9.20 6.27
CA GLY A 79 9.04 -7.92 6.75
C GLY A 79 7.61 -7.62 6.30
N CYS A 80 7.01 -6.65 6.95
CA CYS A 80 5.68 -6.13 6.63
C CYS A 80 5.79 -5.05 5.55
N ALA A 81 5.86 -5.47 4.27
CA ALA A 81 5.95 -4.55 3.15
C ALA A 81 4.56 -4.03 2.72
N MET A 82 4.47 -2.76 2.38
CA MET A 82 3.28 -2.10 1.87
C MET A 82 3.64 -1.20 0.69
N VAL A 83 2.69 -1.02 -0.22
CA VAL A 83 2.77 -0.02 -1.29
C VAL A 83 1.97 1.21 -0.90
N HIS A 84 2.53 2.39 -1.07
CA HIS A 84 1.81 3.64 -0.90
C HIS A 84 2.02 4.61 -2.07
N SER A 85 1.12 5.55 -2.23
CA SER A 85 1.14 6.50 -3.35
C SER A 85 1.70 7.86 -2.99
N ASP A 86 1.44 8.34 -1.78
CA ASP A 86 1.73 9.70 -1.28
C ASP A 86 1.03 10.84 -2.07
N ILE A 87 0.42 10.53 -3.20
CA ILE A 87 -0.37 11.48 -4.00
C ILE A 87 -1.68 10.84 -4.49
N PRO A 88 -2.77 11.62 -4.62
CA PRO A 88 -4.08 11.10 -5.02
C PRO A 88 -4.07 10.37 -6.36
N ILE A 89 -3.39 10.91 -7.37
CA ILE A 89 -3.37 10.35 -8.73
C ILE A 89 -2.82 8.91 -8.74
N LEU A 90 -1.77 8.63 -7.98
CA LEU A 90 -1.24 7.26 -7.86
C LEU A 90 -2.09 6.39 -6.94
N GLY A 91 -2.79 6.99 -5.97
CA GLY A 91 -3.73 6.29 -5.10
C GLY A 91 -4.84 5.58 -5.87
N GLU A 92 -5.29 6.16 -6.96
CA GLU A 92 -6.30 5.58 -7.86
C GLU A 92 -5.82 4.30 -8.57
N HIS A 93 -4.50 4.09 -8.66
CA HIS A 93 -3.87 2.97 -9.38
C HIS A 93 -2.93 2.15 -8.50
N LEU A 94 -3.19 2.09 -7.20
CA LEU A 94 -2.30 1.46 -6.22
C LEU A 94 -2.06 -0.04 -6.49
N ASN A 95 -3.02 -0.71 -7.11
CA ASN A 95 -2.89 -2.08 -7.58
C ASN A 95 -1.79 -2.22 -8.66
N LEU A 96 -1.64 -1.22 -9.54
CA LEU A 96 -0.60 -1.20 -10.57
C LEU A 96 0.77 -0.85 -9.97
N GLU A 97 0.80 -0.03 -8.92
CA GLU A 97 2.02 0.22 -8.15
C GLU A 97 2.54 -1.08 -7.51
N ALA A 98 1.65 -1.89 -6.93
CA ALA A 98 2.02 -3.21 -6.43
C ALA A 98 2.47 -4.16 -7.54
N ALA A 99 1.85 -4.12 -8.72
CA ALA A 99 2.28 -4.89 -9.87
C ALA A 99 3.72 -4.53 -10.31
N LYS A 100 4.09 -3.23 -10.29
CA LYS A 100 5.45 -2.76 -10.58
C LYS A 100 6.47 -3.31 -9.57
N ALA A 101 6.17 -3.22 -8.28
CA ALA A 101 7.04 -3.75 -7.22
C ALA A 101 7.21 -5.28 -7.33
N MET A 102 6.10 -6.01 -7.60
CA MET A 102 6.13 -7.46 -7.83
C MET A 102 6.99 -7.82 -9.04
N ALA A 103 6.85 -7.09 -10.14
CA ALA A 103 7.64 -7.32 -11.34
C ALA A 103 9.13 -7.01 -11.12
N ALA A 104 9.47 -5.97 -10.35
CA ALA A 104 10.85 -5.65 -9.99
C ALA A 104 11.49 -6.79 -9.19
N GLY A 105 10.81 -7.27 -8.14
CA GLY A 105 11.30 -8.38 -7.34
C GLY A 105 11.48 -9.67 -8.13
N ARG A 106 10.53 -9.99 -9.04
CA ARG A 106 10.64 -11.17 -9.92
C ARG A 106 11.84 -11.07 -10.87
N ARG A 107 12.14 -9.89 -11.43
CA ARG A 107 13.35 -9.65 -12.23
C ARG A 107 14.64 -9.82 -11.42
N ALA A 108 14.60 -9.51 -10.12
CA ALA A 108 15.70 -9.76 -9.19
C ALA A 108 15.81 -11.22 -8.73
N GLY A 109 14.99 -12.13 -9.28
CA GLY A 109 15.04 -13.56 -8.97
C GLY A 109 14.18 -14.01 -7.80
N LEU A 110 13.35 -13.14 -7.22
CA LEU A 110 12.46 -13.51 -6.12
C LEU A 110 11.20 -14.21 -6.63
N SER A 111 10.76 -15.26 -5.92
CA SER A 111 9.47 -15.87 -6.15
C SER A 111 8.39 -15.10 -5.38
N ILE A 112 7.60 -14.31 -6.10
CA ILE A 112 6.51 -13.50 -5.53
C ILE A 112 5.19 -13.86 -6.21
N PRO A 113 4.38 -14.76 -5.64
CA PRO A 113 3.06 -15.06 -6.15
C PRO A 113 2.10 -13.88 -5.89
N GLN A 114 1.00 -13.81 -6.63
CA GLN A 114 0.04 -12.71 -6.54
C GLN A 114 -0.61 -12.63 -5.15
N GLU A 115 -0.87 -13.77 -4.53
CA GLU A 115 -1.43 -13.87 -3.17
C GLU A 115 -0.49 -13.24 -2.10
N ARG A 116 0.79 -13.17 -2.39
CA ARG A 116 1.77 -12.48 -1.55
C ARG A 116 1.73 -10.98 -1.81
N ALA A 117 1.76 -10.58 -3.08
CA ALA A 117 1.74 -9.17 -3.47
C ALA A 117 0.43 -8.44 -3.07
N ILE A 118 -0.72 -9.11 -3.13
CA ILE A 118 -1.99 -8.48 -2.71
C ILE A 118 -1.98 -8.08 -1.23
N ARG A 119 -1.22 -8.75 -0.38
CA ARG A 119 -1.08 -8.40 1.03
C ARG A 119 -0.41 -7.05 1.25
N TRP A 120 0.38 -6.57 0.30
CA TRP A 120 0.99 -5.23 0.34
C TRP A 120 -0.04 -4.11 0.24
N LEU A 121 -1.25 -4.44 -0.23
CA LEU A 121 -2.39 -3.53 -0.41
C LEU A 121 -3.51 -3.76 0.61
N THR A 122 -3.47 -4.86 1.35
CA THR A 122 -4.61 -5.31 2.18
C THR A 122 -4.19 -5.63 3.61
N ALA A 123 -3.72 -6.84 3.88
CA ALA A 123 -3.41 -7.30 5.24
C ALA A 123 -2.26 -6.53 5.89
N ASN A 124 -1.23 -6.13 5.13
CA ASN A 124 -0.09 -5.42 5.70
C ASN A 124 -0.43 -3.97 6.07
N PRO A 125 -1.15 -3.17 5.26
CA PRO A 125 -1.68 -1.89 5.71
C PRO A 125 -2.59 -1.99 6.94
N ALA A 126 -3.47 -3.00 6.99
CA ALA A 126 -4.31 -3.24 8.15
C ALA A 126 -3.47 -3.46 9.43
N LYS A 127 -2.39 -4.26 9.32
CA LYS A 127 -1.44 -4.47 10.42
C LYS A 127 -0.75 -3.17 10.85
N ALA A 128 -0.32 -2.34 9.90
CA ALA A 128 0.38 -1.09 10.20
C ALA A 128 -0.47 -0.12 11.02
N ILE A 129 -1.78 -0.12 10.81
CA ILE A 129 -2.74 0.72 11.57
C ILE A 129 -3.39 -0.01 12.74
N ALA A 130 -2.93 -1.23 13.07
CA ALA A 130 -3.43 -2.07 14.15
C ALA A 130 -4.93 -2.40 14.04
N LEU A 131 -5.39 -2.73 12.84
CA LEU A 131 -6.77 -3.17 12.53
C LEU A 131 -6.79 -4.53 11.81
N ASP A 132 -5.71 -5.29 11.85
CA ASP A 132 -5.55 -6.56 11.14
C ASP A 132 -6.36 -7.73 11.75
N ASP A 133 -7.04 -7.48 12.86
CA ASP A 133 -8.06 -8.34 13.45
C ASP A 133 -9.47 -8.11 12.88
N ARG A 134 -9.68 -7.04 12.09
CA ARG A 134 -11.00 -6.60 11.61
C ARG A 134 -11.08 -6.40 10.10
N ILE A 135 -9.99 -5.96 9.46
CA ILE A 135 -9.93 -5.61 8.03
C ILE A 135 -8.71 -6.23 7.35
N GLY A 136 -8.64 -6.08 6.02
CA GLY A 136 -7.51 -6.48 5.19
C GLY A 136 -7.52 -7.97 4.78
N ARG A 137 -8.56 -8.72 5.11
CA ARG A 137 -8.71 -10.13 4.73
C ARG A 137 -10.17 -10.48 4.48
N LEU A 138 -10.39 -11.44 3.59
CA LEU A 138 -11.69 -12.08 3.40
C LEU A 138 -11.78 -13.30 4.31
N ALA A 139 -12.32 -13.10 5.52
CA ALA A 139 -12.49 -14.16 6.50
C ALA A 139 -13.75 -13.92 7.33
N PRO A 140 -14.36 -14.99 7.89
CA PRO A 140 -15.49 -14.85 8.82
C PRO A 140 -15.12 -13.95 10.01
N GLY A 141 -15.99 -12.99 10.33
CA GLY A 141 -15.79 -12.03 11.42
C GLY A 141 -15.03 -10.75 11.03
N TYR A 142 -14.49 -10.69 9.80
CA TYR A 142 -13.89 -9.45 9.26
C TYR A 142 -14.94 -8.57 8.59
N ASN A 143 -14.68 -7.27 8.54
CA ASN A 143 -15.48 -6.33 7.77
C ASN A 143 -15.49 -6.74 6.29
N ALA A 144 -16.64 -6.61 5.65
CA ALA A 144 -16.79 -6.98 4.24
C ALA A 144 -16.35 -5.83 3.33
N ASP A 145 -15.05 -5.51 3.35
CA ASP A 145 -14.39 -4.59 2.43
C ASP A 145 -13.89 -5.39 1.22
N VAL A 146 -14.66 -5.37 0.13
CA VAL A 146 -14.45 -6.28 -1.01
C VAL A 146 -14.46 -5.50 -2.31
N VAL A 147 -13.48 -5.78 -3.17
CA VAL A 147 -13.46 -5.29 -4.55
C VAL A 147 -13.59 -6.48 -5.51
N LEU A 148 -14.61 -6.45 -6.37
CA LEU A 148 -14.73 -7.36 -7.49
C LEU A 148 -14.05 -6.74 -8.71
N TRP A 149 -13.14 -7.48 -9.31
CA TRP A 149 -12.39 -7.08 -10.49
C TRP A 149 -12.85 -7.83 -11.73
N SER A 150 -12.79 -7.19 -12.89
CA SER A 150 -13.08 -7.82 -14.19
C SER A 150 -12.05 -8.88 -14.61
N GLY A 151 -10.95 -9.00 -13.90
CA GLY A 151 -9.85 -9.95 -14.15
C GLY A 151 -8.76 -9.82 -13.10
N ASP A 152 -7.51 -10.11 -13.47
CA ASP A 152 -6.35 -9.97 -12.60
C ASP A 152 -6.19 -8.52 -12.10
N PRO A 153 -6.26 -8.24 -10.79
CA PRO A 153 -6.13 -6.88 -10.25
C PRO A 153 -4.79 -6.22 -10.57
N PHE A 154 -3.75 -7.00 -10.85
CA PHE A 154 -2.43 -6.48 -11.24
C PHE A 154 -2.28 -6.17 -12.73
N SER A 155 -3.34 -6.38 -13.52
CA SER A 155 -3.36 -6.08 -14.95
C SER A 155 -3.89 -4.67 -15.21
N VAL A 156 -3.25 -3.93 -16.11
CA VAL A 156 -3.72 -2.63 -16.60
C VAL A 156 -5.07 -2.70 -17.35
N TYR A 157 -5.48 -3.90 -17.76
CA TYR A 157 -6.74 -4.12 -18.45
C TYR A 157 -7.91 -4.41 -17.51
N SER A 158 -7.62 -4.75 -16.24
CA SER A 158 -8.65 -5.03 -15.25
C SER A 158 -9.18 -3.75 -14.61
N LYS A 159 -10.47 -3.77 -14.30
CA LYS A 159 -11.17 -2.65 -13.67
C LYS A 159 -11.99 -3.16 -12.48
N PRO A 160 -12.18 -2.37 -11.42
CA PRO A 160 -13.15 -2.71 -10.41
C PRO A 160 -14.56 -2.69 -11.03
N GLU A 161 -15.31 -3.76 -10.83
CA GLU A 161 -16.70 -3.88 -11.22
C GLU A 161 -17.64 -3.47 -10.09
N LYS A 162 -17.31 -3.89 -8.86
CA LYS A 162 -18.07 -3.52 -7.66
C LYS A 162 -17.11 -3.30 -6.48
N VAL A 163 -17.46 -2.34 -5.63
CA VAL A 163 -16.74 -2.08 -4.39
C VAL A 163 -17.73 -2.08 -3.23
N PHE A 164 -17.43 -2.90 -2.25
CA PHE A 164 -18.17 -2.98 -0.98
C PHE A 164 -17.28 -2.44 0.14
N VAL A 165 -17.86 -1.67 1.04
CA VAL A 165 -17.24 -1.22 2.29
C VAL A 165 -18.20 -1.53 3.43
N ASP A 166 -17.75 -2.25 4.44
CA ASP A 166 -18.58 -2.78 5.53
C ASP A 166 -19.83 -3.54 5.01
N GLY A 167 -19.70 -4.22 3.87
CA GLY A 167 -20.79 -4.93 3.21
C GLY A 167 -21.75 -4.07 2.40
N ALA A 168 -21.65 -2.74 2.47
CA ALA A 168 -22.46 -1.84 1.65
C ALA A 168 -21.87 -1.68 0.24
N LEU A 169 -22.67 -1.86 -0.80
CA LEU A 169 -22.26 -1.62 -2.19
C LEU A 169 -22.14 -0.11 -2.44
N LEU A 170 -20.90 0.39 -2.53
CA LEU A 170 -20.61 1.81 -2.75
C LEU A 170 -20.34 2.15 -4.21
N PHE A 171 -19.84 1.19 -4.98
CA PHE A 171 -19.59 1.38 -6.41
C PHE A 171 -20.07 0.16 -7.20
N ASP A 172 -20.75 0.44 -8.31
CA ASP A 172 -21.14 -0.56 -9.31
C ASP A 172 -20.89 0.03 -10.70
N ALA A 173 -19.99 -0.58 -11.46
CA ALA A 173 -19.61 -0.11 -12.80
C ALA A 173 -20.77 -0.19 -13.80
N SER A 174 -21.79 -1.03 -13.55
CA SER A 174 -23.00 -1.15 -14.38
C SER A 174 -24.08 -0.11 -14.07
N ALA A 175 -23.96 0.58 -12.93
CA ALA A 175 -24.92 1.61 -12.54
C ALA A 175 -24.74 2.90 -13.37
N PRO A 176 -25.81 3.65 -13.61
CA PRO A 176 -25.70 4.95 -14.25
C PRO A 176 -24.71 5.86 -13.51
N ARG A 177 -23.77 6.44 -14.25
CA ARG A 177 -22.76 7.32 -13.67
C ARG A 177 -23.44 8.56 -13.08
N ARG A 178 -23.33 8.74 -11.77
CA ARG A 178 -23.74 9.99 -11.14
C ARG A 178 -22.64 11.03 -11.38
N PRO A 179 -23.02 12.26 -11.84
CA PRO A 179 -22.04 13.33 -11.95
C PRO A 179 -21.45 13.61 -10.57
N SER A 180 -20.14 13.86 -10.52
CA SER A 180 -19.48 14.30 -9.30
C SER A 180 -19.90 15.73 -8.97
N ASP A 181 -20.03 16.05 -7.68
CA ASP A 181 -20.25 17.42 -7.22
C ASP A 181 -19.11 18.39 -7.60
N PHE A 182 -17.95 17.82 -7.99
CA PHE A 182 -16.78 18.56 -8.48
C PHE A 182 -16.74 18.73 -10.00
N GLU A 183 -17.73 18.22 -10.75
CA GLU A 183 -17.81 18.43 -12.20
C GLU A 183 -18.29 19.86 -12.49
N LEU A 184 -17.34 20.76 -12.77
CA LEU A 184 -17.63 22.15 -13.16
C LEU A 184 -18.32 22.22 -14.52
N GLY A 185 -19.31 23.11 -14.65
CA GLY A 185 -19.97 23.42 -15.91
C GLY A 185 -21.13 22.51 -16.29
N ARG A 186 -21.50 21.51 -15.49
CA ARG A 186 -22.78 20.81 -15.67
C ARG A 186 -23.93 21.59 -15.05
N SER A 187 -24.90 21.94 -15.89
CA SER A 187 -26.15 22.54 -15.44
C SER A 187 -26.90 21.59 -14.52
N ILE A 188 -27.26 22.07 -13.33
CA ILE A 188 -28.11 21.36 -12.35
C ILE A 188 -29.53 21.10 -12.93
N THR A 189 -29.82 21.68 -14.07
CA THR A 189 -31.15 21.65 -14.72
C THR A 189 -31.35 20.52 -15.73
N SER A 190 -30.40 19.62 -15.95
CA SER A 190 -30.65 18.46 -16.80
C SER A 190 -31.45 17.40 -16.05
N SER A 191 -32.76 17.63 -16.02
CA SER A 191 -33.84 16.64 -16.03
C SER A 191 -33.62 15.34 -15.24
N ARG A 192 -34.31 15.28 -14.13
CA ARG A 192 -34.85 14.00 -13.67
C ARG A 192 -35.89 13.54 -14.71
N PRO A 193 -35.89 12.28 -15.17
CA PRO A 193 -37.07 11.64 -15.67
C PRO A 193 -38.06 11.38 -14.54
#